data_9d0a48ec5276a202c99ff1cfea9aaed1
#
_entry.id   9d0a48ec5276a202c99ff1cfea9aaed1
#
_cell.length_a   1.000
_cell.length_b   1.000
_cell.length_c   1.000
_cell.angle_alpha   90.00
_cell.angle_beta   90.00
_cell.angle_gamma   90.00
#
_symmetry.space_group_name_H-M   'P 1'
#
loop_
_entity.id
_entity.type
_entity.pdbx_description
1 polymer ?
#
loop_
_entity_poly.entity_id
_entity_poly.type
_entity_poly.pdbx_seq_one_letter_code
_entity_poly.pdbx_strand_id
1 'polypeptide(L)'
;ITLLVTALIFMVALAGFPNVPKLFFPPSDRSYFIVELELPTGTSIERTETVVNEIEDYLHRFIQSDDVDGTIVNWVAYTGSSGPRFVLSHNPTPPSPNFALMVVNMTSASQIAAMRERLEQYVIDRYPDLDLATRLIDNGPAVKNPVEVRLSGSDSGALFAAVEAVKVQLQTMGGLRNVADDWGQRQKKLEIRIDQARAGRAGITNQDIALSMQAGLSGIQLTQYREGEDVIPVVLRSKTATLNDINKVSSLSVYNQSSGQAVPLRQVADIHLVWDIAKVYRRDGIRSVAVGAQLDPGIRAADRNAVLMPWLNEQSAVWGRSVTVELGGESESSGDANAAITEKLPIAAFLILLLLVSQFNSIRKSFVVLITIPLGLIGVIAGLLIGQSFFGFMTLLGVISLAGIVINN
;
A
#
# COMPACT_ATOMS: atom_id res chain seq x y z
N ILE A 1 -37.84 15.85 -37.77
CA ILE A 1 -38.32 15.94 -36.39
C ILE A 1 -37.54 14.93 -35.52
N THR A 2 -37.51 13.64 -35.86
CA THR A 2 -36.81 12.59 -35.05
C THR A 2 -35.35 12.90 -34.81
N LEU A 3 -34.56 13.27 -35.83
CA LEU A 3 -33.14 13.62 -35.66
C LEU A 3 -32.92 14.81 -34.71
N LEU A 4 -33.79 15.83 -34.80
CA LEU A 4 -33.71 17.00 -33.91
C LEU A 4 -34.04 16.62 -32.46
N VAL A 5 -35.05 15.76 -32.24
CA VAL A 5 -35.40 15.28 -30.89
C VAL A 5 -34.28 14.42 -30.32
N THR A 6 -33.69 13.52 -31.11
CA THR A 6 -32.56 12.68 -30.66
C THR A 6 -31.32 13.52 -30.33
N ALA A 7 -30.99 14.52 -31.17
CA ALA A 7 -29.90 15.43 -30.92
C ALA A 7 -30.13 16.26 -29.64
N LEU A 8 -31.37 16.71 -29.40
CA LEU A 8 -31.71 17.42 -28.16
C LEU A 8 -31.56 16.54 -26.93
N ILE A 9 -32.05 15.31 -26.97
CA ILE A 9 -31.91 14.33 -25.86
C ILE A 9 -30.43 14.05 -25.60
N PHE A 10 -29.61 13.89 -26.64
CA PHE A 10 -28.18 13.69 -26.52
C PHE A 10 -27.48 14.88 -25.86
N MET A 11 -27.84 16.12 -26.26
CA MET A 11 -27.27 17.32 -25.59
C MET A 11 -27.67 17.41 -24.12
N VAL A 12 -28.94 17.08 -23.80
CA VAL A 12 -29.40 17.06 -22.39
C VAL A 12 -28.63 15.99 -21.59
N ALA A 13 -28.42 14.81 -22.16
CA ALA A 13 -27.64 13.75 -21.52
C ALA A 13 -26.19 14.20 -21.28
N LEU A 14 -25.53 14.80 -22.28
CA LEU A 14 -24.17 15.33 -22.13
C LEU A 14 -24.09 16.43 -21.06
N ALA A 15 -25.08 17.31 -20.98
CA ALA A 15 -25.15 18.34 -19.94
C ALA A 15 -25.36 17.74 -18.54
N GLY A 16 -25.96 16.55 -18.43
CA GLY A 16 -26.10 15.81 -17.19
C GLY A 16 -24.82 15.05 -16.74
N PHE A 17 -23.90 14.77 -17.66
CA PHE A 17 -22.70 13.97 -17.38
C PHE A 17 -21.80 14.50 -16.26
N PRO A 18 -21.55 15.82 -16.12
CA PRO A 18 -20.77 16.37 -15.00
C PRO A 18 -21.34 16.04 -13.63
N ASN A 19 -22.65 15.78 -13.52
CA ASN A 19 -23.31 15.41 -12.26
C ASN A 19 -23.16 13.94 -11.91
N VAL A 20 -22.64 13.10 -12.81
CA VAL A 20 -22.36 11.68 -12.55
C VAL A 20 -21.13 11.58 -11.69
N PRO A 21 -21.21 10.96 -10.48
CA PRO A 21 -20.03 10.77 -9.64
C PRO A 21 -18.97 9.92 -10.36
N LYS A 22 -17.70 10.32 -10.23
CA LYS A 22 -16.57 9.57 -10.79
C LYS A 22 -15.90 8.78 -9.69
N LEU A 23 -15.74 7.48 -9.88
CA LEU A 23 -15.04 6.57 -8.98
C LEU A 23 -14.30 5.53 -9.82
N PHE A 24 -13.02 5.34 -9.59
CA PHE A 24 -12.22 4.44 -10.43
C PHE A 24 -12.73 2.99 -10.34
N PHE A 25 -12.76 2.43 -9.13
CA PHE A 25 -13.42 1.17 -8.83
C PHE A 25 -14.29 1.32 -7.58
N PRO A 26 -15.53 0.82 -7.60
CA PRO A 26 -16.34 0.79 -6.38
C PRO A 26 -15.75 -0.21 -5.38
N PRO A 27 -15.86 0.07 -4.06
CA PRO A 27 -15.55 -0.92 -3.06
C PRO A 27 -16.41 -2.16 -3.25
N SER A 28 -15.90 -3.32 -2.83
CA SER A 28 -16.67 -4.57 -2.87
C SER A 28 -17.81 -4.50 -1.88
N ASP A 29 -18.96 -5.07 -2.26
CA ASP A 29 -20.14 -5.31 -1.42
C ASP A 29 -20.02 -6.61 -0.58
N ARG A 30 -18.88 -7.27 -0.64
CA ARG A 30 -18.61 -8.50 0.11
C ARG A 30 -18.54 -8.21 1.60
N SER A 31 -19.04 -9.16 2.38
CA SER A 31 -19.11 -9.03 3.84
C SER A 31 -17.81 -9.39 4.55
N TYR A 32 -16.65 -8.97 4.05
CA TYR A 32 -15.37 -9.13 4.72
C TYR A 32 -14.46 -7.91 4.52
N PHE A 33 -13.54 -7.71 5.47
CA PHE A 33 -12.53 -6.66 5.42
C PHE A 33 -11.16 -7.17 5.82
N ILE A 34 -10.13 -6.45 5.42
CA ILE A 34 -8.74 -6.74 5.75
C ILE A 34 -8.31 -5.84 6.88
N VAL A 35 -7.53 -6.42 7.80
CA VAL A 35 -6.85 -5.74 8.90
C VAL A 35 -5.35 -5.97 8.70
N GLU A 36 -4.59 -4.89 8.49
CA GLU A 36 -3.14 -4.89 8.44
C GLU A 36 -2.62 -4.36 9.77
N LEU A 37 -1.69 -5.08 10.36
CA LEU A 37 -1.09 -4.80 11.66
C LEU A 37 0.42 -4.65 11.43
N GLU A 38 0.97 -3.47 11.64
CA GLU A 38 2.41 -3.24 11.51
C GLU A 38 2.96 -2.66 12.83
N LEU A 39 3.76 -3.47 13.52
CA LEU A 39 4.52 -3.06 14.70
C LEU A 39 5.83 -2.37 14.27
N PRO A 40 6.50 -1.64 15.17
CA PRO A 40 7.79 -1.02 14.84
C PRO A 40 8.78 -2.02 14.27
N THR A 41 9.52 -1.61 13.24
CA THR A 41 10.54 -2.46 12.61
C THR A 41 11.57 -2.93 13.65
N GLY A 42 11.88 -4.24 13.62
CA GLY A 42 12.73 -4.87 14.66
C GLY A 42 11.93 -5.56 15.77
N THR A 43 10.60 -5.46 15.76
CA THR A 43 9.75 -6.28 16.65
C THR A 43 9.89 -7.75 16.29
N SER A 44 10.02 -8.60 17.30
CA SER A 44 10.10 -10.04 17.10
C SER A 44 8.75 -10.64 16.71
N ILE A 45 8.78 -11.79 16.02
CA ILE A 45 7.55 -12.47 15.59
C ILE A 45 6.70 -12.92 16.76
N GLU A 46 7.32 -13.27 17.89
CA GLU A 46 6.63 -13.72 19.11
C GLU A 46 5.79 -12.58 19.73
N ARG A 47 6.29 -11.31 19.67
CA ARG A 47 5.50 -10.15 20.11
C ARG A 47 4.35 -9.88 19.12
N THR A 48 4.60 -10.00 17.84
CA THR A 48 3.55 -9.84 16.82
C THR A 48 2.46 -10.90 16.99
N GLU A 49 2.84 -12.15 17.23
CA GLU A 49 1.92 -13.24 17.53
C GLU A 49 1.09 -12.97 18.80
N THR A 50 1.74 -12.48 19.86
CA THR A 50 1.03 -12.10 21.08
C THR A 50 -0.04 -11.06 20.83
N VAL A 51 0.28 -10.00 20.06
CA VAL A 51 -0.67 -8.95 19.71
C VAL A 51 -1.82 -9.51 18.85
N VAL A 52 -1.51 -10.34 17.87
CA VAL A 52 -2.51 -11.00 17.01
C VAL A 52 -3.46 -11.82 17.86
N ASN A 53 -2.94 -12.69 18.77
CA ASN A 53 -3.75 -13.52 19.64
C ASN A 53 -4.68 -12.69 20.55
N GLU A 54 -4.21 -11.56 21.10
CA GLU A 54 -5.05 -10.69 21.93
C GLU A 54 -6.16 -9.99 21.09
N ILE A 55 -5.89 -9.68 19.81
CA ILE A 55 -6.89 -9.16 18.88
C ILE A 55 -7.89 -10.27 18.52
N GLU A 56 -7.44 -11.51 18.30
CA GLU A 56 -8.32 -12.66 18.05
C GLU A 56 -9.24 -12.91 19.25
N ASP A 57 -8.73 -12.85 20.48
CA ASP A 57 -9.53 -12.95 21.72
C ASP A 57 -10.57 -11.84 21.81
N TYR A 58 -10.24 -10.63 21.32
CA TYR A 58 -11.22 -9.57 21.22
C TYR A 58 -12.31 -9.85 20.20
N LEU A 59 -11.95 -10.35 19.01
CA LEU A 59 -12.88 -10.69 17.94
C LEU A 59 -13.79 -11.88 18.30
N HIS A 60 -13.30 -12.82 19.11
CA HIS A 60 -14.10 -13.95 19.61
C HIS A 60 -15.39 -13.52 20.31
N ARG A 61 -15.42 -12.34 20.93
CA ARG A 61 -16.62 -11.79 21.61
C ARG A 61 -17.78 -11.48 20.65
N PHE A 62 -17.50 -11.40 19.36
CA PHE A 62 -18.46 -11.03 18.33
C PHE A 62 -18.75 -12.17 17.35
N ILE A 63 -18.24 -13.37 17.61
CA ILE A 63 -18.42 -14.53 16.74
C ILE A 63 -19.87 -14.99 16.76
N GLN A 64 -20.41 -15.28 15.59
CA GLN A 64 -21.73 -15.91 15.46
C GLN A 64 -21.62 -17.40 15.77
N SER A 65 -22.47 -17.91 16.65
CA SER A 65 -22.63 -19.34 16.93
C SER A 65 -24.09 -19.69 16.92
N ASP A 66 -24.42 -20.99 17.02
CA ASP A 66 -25.80 -21.46 17.08
C ASP A 66 -26.61 -20.84 18.25
N ASP A 67 -25.91 -20.45 19.29
CA ASP A 67 -26.53 -19.89 20.52
C ASP A 67 -26.37 -18.36 20.66
N VAL A 68 -25.60 -17.69 19.77
CA VAL A 68 -25.28 -16.26 19.87
C VAL A 68 -25.36 -15.58 18.51
N ASP A 69 -26.21 -14.55 18.42
CA ASP A 69 -26.28 -13.64 17.26
C ASP A 69 -25.01 -12.76 17.21
N GLY A 70 -23.98 -13.27 16.55
CA GLY A 70 -22.73 -12.55 16.35
C GLY A 70 -22.68 -11.80 15.03
N THR A 71 -21.74 -10.87 14.94
CA THR A 71 -21.48 -10.09 13.71
C THR A 71 -20.35 -10.66 12.87
N ILE A 72 -19.49 -11.51 13.44
CA ILE A 72 -18.34 -12.17 12.80
C ILE A 72 -18.66 -13.64 12.54
N VAL A 73 -18.42 -14.09 11.32
CA VAL A 73 -18.54 -15.51 10.95
C VAL A 73 -17.26 -16.27 11.30
N ASN A 74 -16.14 -15.77 10.79
CA ASN A 74 -14.80 -16.30 11.05
C ASN A 74 -13.73 -15.29 10.60
N TRP A 75 -12.48 -15.61 10.86
CA TRP A 75 -11.32 -14.89 10.34
C TRP A 75 -10.16 -15.85 10.07
N VAL A 76 -9.18 -15.34 9.35
CA VAL A 76 -7.87 -15.94 9.19
C VAL A 76 -6.81 -14.90 9.49
N ALA A 77 -5.78 -15.26 10.25
CA ALA A 77 -4.64 -14.41 10.55
C ALA A 77 -3.34 -15.01 9.96
N TYR A 78 -2.53 -14.14 9.38
CA TYR A 78 -1.20 -14.46 8.87
C TYR A 78 -0.18 -13.64 9.67
N THR A 79 0.51 -14.26 10.62
CA THR A 79 1.55 -13.61 11.42
C THR A 79 2.89 -13.70 10.71
N GLY A 80 3.63 -12.58 10.62
CA GLY A 80 4.92 -12.51 9.93
C GLY A 80 4.81 -12.45 8.40
N SER A 81 3.62 -12.37 7.84
CA SER A 81 3.39 -12.28 6.39
C SER A 81 2.06 -11.64 6.06
N SER A 82 1.91 -11.20 4.81
CA SER A 82 0.63 -10.71 4.27
C SER A 82 -0.25 -11.81 3.66
N GLY A 83 0.09 -13.08 3.88
CA GLY A 83 -0.61 -14.21 3.27
C GLY A 83 -0.41 -14.33 1.75
N PRO A 84 -1.01 -15.33 1.13
CA PRO A 84 -0.99 -15.51 -0.31
C PRO A 84 -1.90 -14.51 -1.02
N ARG A 85 -1.79 -14.39 -2.34
CA ARG A 85 -2.71 -13.60 -3.15
C ARG A 85 -4.08 -14.29 -3.27
N PHE A 86 -4.98 -14.04 -2.32
CA PHE A 86 -6.33 -14.62 -2.29
C PHE A 86 -7.37 -13.84 -3.09
N VAL A 87 -7.08 -12.58 -3.44
CA VAL A 87 -7.89 -11.74 -4.35
C VAL A 87 -6.99 -10.91 -5.25
N LEU A 88 -7.55 -10.44 -6.38
CA LEU A 88 -6.79 -9.66 -7.36
C LEU A 88 -6.25 -8.33 -6.78
N SER A 89 -7.03 -7.71 -5.90
CA SER A 89 -6.67 -6.45 -5.25
C SER A 89 -5.75 -6.59 -4.04
N HIS A 90 -5.27 -7.81 -3.73
CA HIS A 90 -4.26 -8.03 -2.71
C HIS A 90 -2.91 -8.38 -3.34
N ASN A 91 -1.91 -7.54 -3.11
CA ASN A 91 -0.53 -7.80 -3.49
C ASN A 91 0.27 -8.25 -2.25
N PRO A 92 0.70 -9.51 -2.19
CA PRO A 92 1.53 -9.98 -1.09
C PRO A 92 2.82 -9.16 -0.95
N THR A 93 3.14 -8.79 0.29
CA THR A 93 4.42 -8.15 0.64
C THR A 93 5.42 -9.20 1.12
N PRO A 94 6.73 -8.94 1.03
CA PRO A 94 7.73 -9.84 1.59
C PRO A 94 7.47 -10.11 3.08
N PRO A 95 7.73 -11.34 3.59
CA PRO A 95 7.56 -11.67 4.99
C PRO A 95 8.35 -10.72 5.89
N SER A 96 7.72 -10.28 6.99
CA SER A 96 8.34 -9.39 7.97
C SER A 96 7.85 -9.73 9.37
N PRO A 97 8.73 -9.99 10.35
CA PRO A 97 8.35 -10.43 11.68
C PRO A 97 7.41 -9.48 12.43
N ASN A 98 7.45 -8.18 12.10
CA ASN A 98 6.64 -7.13 12.72
C ASN A 98 5.30 -6.88 12.04
N PHE A 99 4.94 -7.69 11.04
CA PHE A 99 3.72 -7.52 10.25
C PHE A 99 2.77 -8.70 10.43
N ALA A 100 1.47 -8.42 10.48
CA ALA A 100 0.44 -9.44 10.36
C ALA A 100 -0.74 -8.93 9.53
N LEU A 101 -1.43 -9.85 8.88
CA LEU A 101 -2.63 -9.56 8.11
C LEU A 101 -3.76 -10.47 8.59
N MET A 102 -4.93 -9.89 8.81
CA MET A 102 -6.13 -10.64 9.10
C MET A 102 -7.20 -10.36 8.05
N VAL A 103 -7.97 -11.39 7.71
CA VAL A 103 -9.18 -11.26 6.89
C VAL A 103 -10.35 -11.66 7.75
N VAL A 104 -11.24 -10.72 8.03
CA VAL A 104 -12.39 -10.92 8.93
C VAL A 104 -13.67 -10.98 8.12
N ASN A 105 -14.36 -12.13 8.17
CA ASN A 105 -15.64 -12.36 7.52
C ASN A 105 -16.78 -11.98 8.46
N MET A 106 -17.67 -11.12 7.97
CA MET A 106 -18.84 -10.62 8.69
C MET A 106 -20.11 -11.32 8.22
N THR A 107 -21.14 -11.30 9.05
CA THR A 107 -22.48 -11.78 8.68
C THR A 107 -23.16 -10.87 7.64
N SER A 108 -22.84 -9.57 7.65
CA SER A 108 -23.36 -8.58 6.70
C SER A 108 -22.35 -7.47 6.42
N ALA A 109 -22.31 -7.01 5.17
CA ALA A 109 -21.47 -5.88 4.76
C ALA A 109 -21.83 -4.56 5.49
N SER A 110 -23.10 -4.38 5.87
CA SER A 110 -23.56 -3.19 6.60
C SER A 110 -22.95 -3.05 8.00
N GLN A 111 -22.47 -4.14 8.60
CA GLN A 111 -21.87 -4.18 9.93
C GLN A 111 -20.37 -3.89 9.94
N ILE A 112 -19.72 -3.91 8.76
CA ILE A 112 -18.25 -3.76 8.64
C ILE A 112 -17.80 -2.41 9.19
N ALA A 113 -18.46 -1.31 8.85
CA ALA A 113 -18.05 0.02 9.29
C ALA A 113 -18.00 0.13 10.82
N ALA A 114 -19.04 -0.34 11.50
CA ALA A 114 -19.12 -0.33 12.96
C ALA A 114 -18.08 -1.26 13.61
N MET A 115 -17.80 -2.43 12.99
CA MET A 115 -16.79 -3.36 13.51
C MET A 115 -15.37 -2.79 13.35
N ARG A 116 -15.06 -2.18 12.20
CA ARG A 116 -13.78 -1.52 11.97
C ARG A 116 -13.53 -0.43 13.01
N GLU A 117 -14.50 0.45 13.25
CA GLU A 117 -14.39 1.52 14.23
C GLU A 117 -14.14 0.97 15.65
N ARG A 118 -14.86 -0.08 16.05
CA ARG A 118 -14.64 -0.76 17.36
C ARG A 118 -13.24 -1.37 17.46
N LEU A 119 -12.76 -2.00 16.40
CA LEU A 119 -11.43 -2.60 16.37
C LEU A 119 -10.34 -1.54 16.40
N GLU A 120 -10.49 -0.47 15.61
CA GLU A 120 -9.57 0.66 15.60
C GLU A 120 -9.46 1.29 16.99
N GLN A 121 -10.59 1.49 17.67
CA GLN A 121 -10.62 2.06 19.02
C GLN A 121 -9.96 1.14 20.05
N TYR A 122 -10.26 -0.16 20.00
CA TYR A 122 -9.64 -1.15 20.88
C TYR A 122 -8.10 -1.18 20.73
N VAL A 123 -7.61 -1.09 19.49
CA VAL A 123 -6.17 -1.12 19.20
C VAL A 123 -5.48 0.17 19.63
N ILE A 124 -6.05 1.33 19.33
CA ILE A 124 -5.47 2.64 19.71
C ILE A 124 -5.30 2.74 21.23
N ASP A 125 -6.28 2.29 21.99
CA ASP A 125 -6.24 2.37 23.46
C ASP A 125 -5.20 1.42 24.08
N ARG A 126 -4.91 0.29 23.41
CA ARG A 126 -4.10 -0.78 23.99
C ARG A 126 -2.68 -0.87 23.42
N TYR A 127 -2.51 -0.55 22.15
CA TYR A 127 -1.25 -0.68 21.41
C TYR A 127 -0.87 0.61 20.70
N PRO A 128 -0.36 1.61 21.44
CA PRO A 128 0.00 2.91 20.85
C PRO A 128 1.18 2.84 19.86
N ASP A 129 1.93 1.73 19.85
CA ASP A 129 3.04 1.44 18.96
C ASP A 129 2.62 0.65 17.70
N LEU A 130 1.36 0.21 17.62
CA LEU A 130 0.83 -0.55 16.48
C LEU A 130 0.21 0.38 15.45
N ASP A 131 0.70 0.30 14.22
CA ASP A 131 0.02 0.88 13.06
C ASP A 131 -1.05 -0.10 12.56
N LEU A 132 -2.30 0.30 12.72
CA LEU A 132 -3.47 -0.47 12.29
C LEU A 132 -4.07 0.16 11.05
N ALA A 133 -4.12 -0.57 9.96
CA ALA A 133 -4.87 -0.18 8.78
C ALA A 133 -6.00 -1.18 8.51
N THR A 134 -7.23 -0.67 8.46
CA THR A 134 -8.39 -1.47 8.06
C THR A 134 -8.88 -1.04 6.69
N ARG A 135 -9.12 -1.97 5.78
CA ARG A 135 -9.60 -1.65 4.43
C ARG A 135 -10.62 -2.66 3.91
N LEU A 136 -11.54 -2.15 3.10
CA LEU A 136 -12.39 -3.00 2.27
C LEU A 136 -11.57 -3.55 1.11
N ILE A 137 -12.03 -4.63 0.53
CA ILE A 137 -11.44 -5.16 -0.70
C ILE A 137 -12.05 -4.42 -1.88
N ASP A 138 -11.21 -3.86 -2.71
CA ASP A 138 -11.64 -3.19 -3.93
C ASP A 138 -11.87 -4.20 -5.07
N ASN A 139 -12.77 -3.88 -5.98
CA ASN A 139 -13.02 -4.67 -7.18
C ASN A 139 -11.99 -4.40 -8.30
N GLY A 140 -10.95 -3.62 -8.01
CA GLY A 140 -9.91 -3.19 -8.93
C GLY A 140 -8.49 -3.59 -8.52
N PRO A 141 -7.46 -2.98 -9.14
CA PRO A 141 -6.08 -3.15 -8.73
C PRO A 141 -5.88 -2.73 -7.27
N ALA A 142 -4.92 -3.35 -6.61
CA ALA A 142 -4.57 -3.01 -5.23
C ALA A 142 -4.06 -1.57 -5.15
N VAL A 143 -4.78 -0.70 -4.47
CA VAL A 143 -4.35 0.66 -4.14
C VAL A 143 -4.26 0.74 -2.62
N LYS A 144 -3.04 0.76 -2.07
CA LYS A 144 -2.85 0.79 -0.61
C LYS A 144 -3.40 2.09 -0.02
N ASN A 145 -3.05 3.21 -0.63
CA ASN A 145 -3.47 4.54 -0.20
C ASN A 145 -4.20 5.24 -1.35
N PRO A 146 -5.52 5.46 -1.26
CA PRO A 146 -6.29 6.13 -2.30
C PRO A 146 -5.78 7.54 -2.61
N VAL A 147 -5.39 8.29 -1.58
CA VAL A 147 -4.67 9.57 -1.71
C VAL A 147 -3.20 9.31 -1.39
N GLU A 148 -2.33 9.54 -2.35
CA GLU A 148 -0.89 9.35 -2.20
C GLU A 148 -0.13 10.48 -2.89
N VAL A 149 0.86 11.03 -2.18
CA VAL A 149 1.82 12.00 -2.72
C VAL A 149 3.20 11.37 -2.65
N ARG A 150 3.82 11.21 -3.80
CA ARG A 150 5.17 10.68 -3.92
C ARG A 150 6.16 11.83 -4.09
N LEU A 151 7.14 11.85 -3.21
CA LEU A 151 8.20 12.84 -3.15
C LEU A 151 9.52 12.16 -3.44
N SER A 152 10.27 12.65 -4.43
CA SER A 152 11.56 12.08 -4.82
C SER A 152 12.65 13.14 -4.80
N GLY A 153 13.83 12.81 -4.26
CA GLY A 153 14.93 13.76 -4.18
C GLY A 153 16.25 13.12 -3.74
N SER A 154 17.37 13.74 -4.15
CA SER A 154 18.70 13.30 -3.75
C SER A 154 19.12 13.85 -2.39
N ASP A 155 18.66 15.06 -2.04
CA ASP A 155 18.91 15.68 -0.74
C ASP A 155 17.92 15.14 0.30
N SER A 156 18.45 14.42 1.28
CA SER A 156 17.63 13.83 2.34
C SER A 156 16.97 14.87 3.24
N GLY A 157 17.65 16.00 3.52
CA GLY A 157 17.12 17.04 4.39
C GLY A 157 15.92 17.74 3.75
N ALA A 158 16.06 18.17 2.49
CA ALA A 158 14.97 18.78 1.72
C ALA A 158 13.80 17.79 1.54
N LEU A 159 14.11 16.52 1.24
CA LEU A 159 13.09 15.48 1.07
C LEU A 159 12.26 15.28 2.34
N PHE A 160 12.90 15.16 3.51
CA PHE A 160 12.18 14.99 4.78
C PHE A 160 11.35 16.20 5.17
N ALA A 161 11.87 17.42 4.95
CA ALA A 161 11.11 18.62 5.20
C ALA A 161 9.84 18.67 4.33
N ALA A 162 9.93 18.26 3.07
CA ALA A 162 8.79 18.18 2.17
C ALA A 162 7.79 17.09 2.60
N VAL A 163 8.27 15.91 3.03
CA VAL A 163 7.43 14.82 3.55
C VAL A 163 6.62 15.29 4.76
N GLU A 164 7.25 15.95 5.73
CA GLU A 164 6.55 16.44 6.91
C GLU A 164 5.52 17.54 6.55
N ALA A 165 5.85 18.42 5.60
CA ALA A 165 4.91 19.43 5.12
C ALA A 165 3.67 18.78 4.47
N VAL A 166 3.86 17.73 3.66
CA VAL A 166 2.74 16.99 3.04
C VAL A 166 1.92 16.26 4.09
N LYS A 167 2.55 15.61 5.08
CA LYS A 167 1.84 14.95 6.19
C LYS A 167 0.95 15.93 6.93
N VAL A 168 1.49 17.07 7.34
CA VAL A 168 0.72 18.12 8.04
C VAL A 168 -0.45 18.59 7.18
N GLN A 169 -0.22 18.81 5.88
CA GLN A 169 -1.28 19.24 4.97
C GLN A 169 -2.40 18.19 4.89
N LEU A 170 -2.06 16.91 4.70
CA LEU A 170 -3.04 15.83 4.62
C LEU A 170 -3.80 15.66 5.95
N GLN A 171 -3.14 15.81 7.11
CA GLN A 171 -3.78 15.73 8.43
C GLN A 171 -4.77 16.88 8.68
N THR A 172 -4.53 18.06 8.09
CA THR A 172 -5.45 19.20 8.21
C THR A 172 -6.64 19.11 7.26
N MET A 173 -6.57 18.24 6.24
CA MET A 173 -7.65 18.02 5.29
C MET A 173 -8.71 17.09 5.89
N GLY A 174 -9.95 17.54 5.97
CA GLY A 174 -11.05 16.69 6.42
C GLY A 174 -11.31 15.52 5.46
N GLY A 175 -11.78 14.39 6.01
CA GLY A 175 -12.13 13.19 5.25
C GLY A 175 -10.93 12.29 4.91
N LEU A 176 -9.78 12.53 5.52
CA LEU A 176 -8.57 11.70 5.44
C LEU A 176 -8.22 11.16 6.82
N ARG A 177 -7.74 9.92 6.87
CA ARG A 177 -7.28 9.24 8.08
C ARG A 177 -6.03 8.41 7.80
N ASN A 178 -5.35 7.97 8.85
CA ASN A 178 -4.13 7.14 8.77
C ASN A 178 -3.08 7.74 7.83
N VAL A 179 -2.77 9.03 8.01
CA VAL A 179 -1.73 9.71 7.22
C VAL A 179 -0.36 9.19 7.66
N ALA A 180 0.30 8.46 6.79
CA ALA A 180 1.60 7.86 7.06
C ALA A 180 2.50 7.91 5.82
N ASP A 181 3.80 7.82 6.01
CA ASP A 181 4.74 7.59 4.92
C ASP A 181 5.17 6.12 4.85
N ASP A 182 5.68 5.70 3.70
CA ASP A 182 6.11 4.33 3.45
C ASP A 182 7.49 3.99 4.03
N TRP A 183 8.25 4.99 4.49
CA TRP A 183 9.51 4.76 5.19
C TRP A 183 9.30 4.40 6.66
N GLY A 184 8.10 4.68 7.20
CA GLY A 184 7.68 4.32 8.54
C GLY A 184 8.37 5.13 9.64
N GLN A 185 8.17 4.69 10.88
CA GLN A 185 8.75 5.36 12.04
C GLN A 185 10.27 5.18 12.07
N ARG A 186 10.96 6.21 12.56
CA ARG A 186 12.40 6.09 12.89
C ARG A 186 12.57 5.05 13.97
N GLN A 187 13.57 4.21 13.82
CA GLN A 187 13.90 3.17 14.79
C GLN A 187 15.25 3.45 15.46
N LYS A 188 15.39 2.90 16.66
CA LYS A 188 16.65 2.93 17.39
C LYS A 188 17.62 1.96 16.73
N LYS A 189 18.80 2.46 16.35
CA LYS A 189 19.90 1.71 15.75
C LYS A 189 21.14 1.85 16.63
N LEU A 190 21.79 0.74 16.91
CA LEU A 190 23.09 0.74 17.53
C LEU A 190 24.16 0.97 16.44
N GLU A 191 24.80 2.11 16.48
CA GLU A 191 25.96 2.42 15.65
C GLU A 191 27.25 2.14 16.42
N ILE A 192 28.05 1.24 15.87
CA ILE A 192 29.33 0.85 16.46
C ILE A 192 30.42 1.55 15.65
N ARG A 193 31.06 2.56 16.26
CA ARG A 193 32.15 3.30 15.65
C ARG A 193 33.48 2.72 16.14
N ILE A 194 34.18 2.03 15.24
CA ILE A 194 35.42 1.37 15.53
C ILE A 194 36.52 2.45 15.61
N ASP A 195 37.21 2.48 16.73
CA ASP A 195 38.46 3.26 16.85
C ASP A 195 39.63 2.43 16.29
N GLN A 196 40.08 2.78 15.10
CA GLN A 196 41.10 2.03 14.38
C GLN A 196 42.44 1.98 15.14
N ALA A 197 42.77 3.02 15.91
CA ALA A 197 44.01 3.06 16.71
C ALA A 197 43.93 2.11 17.92
N ARG A 198 42.79 2.07 18.62
CA ARG A 198 42.55 1.14 19.73
C ARG A 198 42.46 -0.30 19.23
N ALA A 199 41.74 -0.55 18.13
CA ALA A 199 41.61 -1.86 17.53
C ALA A 199 42.96 -2.41 17.03
N GLY A 200 43.75 -1.58 16.32
CA GLY A 200 45.08 -1.96 15.85
C GLY A 200 46.06 -2.32 16.96
N ARG A 201 46.05 -1.57 18.07
CA ARG A 201 46.90 -1.90 19.25
C ARG A 201 46.46 -3.21 19.93
N ALA A 202 45.19 -3.53 19.89
CA ALA A 202 44.65 -4.79 20.40
C ALA A 202 44.76 -5.96 19.39
N GLY A 203 45.31 -5.71 18.19
CA GLY A 203 45.41 -6.71 17.14
C GLY A 203 44.07 -7.15 16.57
N ILE A 204 42.98 -6.37 16.76
CA ILE A 204 41.62 -6.67 16.36
C ILE A 204 41.35 -6.02 15.00
N THR A 205 40.80 -6.81 14.06
CA THR A 205 40.36 -6.33 12.75
C THR A 205 38.89 -5.97 12.75
N ASN A 206 38.45 -5.18 11.76
CA ASN A 206 37.02 -4.90 11.54
C ASN A 206 36.22 -6.18 11.33
N GLN A 207 36.81 -7.18 10.69
CA GLN A 207 36.19 -8.48 10.45
C GLN A 207 35.98 -9.25 11.76
N ASP A 208 36.98 -9.24 12.67
CA ASP A 208 36.85 -9.87 14.00
C ASP A 208 35.68 -9.26 14.77
N ILE A 209 35.52 -7.93 14.73
CA ILE A 209 34.41 -7.23 15.36
C ILE A 209 33.10 -7.65 14.73
N ALA A 210 33.00 -7.61 13.41
CA ALA A 210 31.76 -7.97 12.69
C ALA A 210 31.31 -9.39 12.97
N LEU A 211 32.23 -10.37 12.91
CA LEU A 211 31.93 -11.78 13.19
C LEU A 211 31.57 -12.02 14.65
N SER A 212 32.28 -11.38 15.61
CA SER A 212 31.97 -11.50 17.02
C SER A 212 30.61 -10.90 17.36
N MET A 213 30.25 -9.78 16.75
CA MET A 213 28.93 -9.17 16.88
C MET A 213 27.84 -10.05 16.28
N GLN A 214 28.06 -10.59 15.09
CA GLN A 214 27.13 -11.49 14.45
C GLN A 214 26.88 -12.74 15.31
N ALA A 215 27.96 -13.39 15.80
CA ALA A 215 27.87 -14.55 16.67
C ALA A 215 27.11 -14.25 17.97
N GLY A 216 27.38 -13.09 18.56
CA GLY A 216 26.80 -12.68 19.85
C GLY A 216 25.34 -12.22 19.76
N LEU A 217 24.90 -11.67 18.64
CA LEU A 217 23.56 -11.08 18.49
C LEU A 217 22.62 -11.94 17.64
N SER A 218 23.03 -12.30 16.41
CA SER A 218 22.18 -12.99 15.44
C SER A 218 22.48 -14.48 15.32
N GLY A 219 23.69 -14.88 15.69
CA GLY A 219 24.22 -16.22 15.47
C GLY A 219 24.98 -16.35 14.14
N ILE A 220 25.81 -17.38 14.07
CA ILE A 220 26.60 -17.72 12.88
C ILE A 220 26.13 -19.06 12.34
N GLN A 221 25.86 -19.14 11.05
CA GLN A 221 25.61 -20.41 10.40
C GLN A 221 26.94 -21.18 10.28
N LEU A 222 27.03 -22.31 10.98
CA LEU A 222 28.21 -23.17 10.99
C LEU A 222 28.22 -24.16 9.83
N THR A 223 27.04 -24.75 9.56
CA THR A 223 26.89 -25.78 8.54
C THR A 223 25.44 -25.89 8.08
N GLN A 224 25.16 -26.79 7.18
CA GLN A 224 23.81 -27.10 6.70
C GLN A 224 23.56 -28.59 6.92
N TYR A 225 22.44 -28.91 7.54
CA TYR A 225 21.90 -30.27 7.59
C TYR A 225 20.97 -30.47 6.39
N ARG A 226 21.15 -31.55 5.66
CA ARG A 226 20.32 -31.87 4.50
C ARG A 226 19.47 -33.11 4.81
N GLU A 227 18.16 -32.98 4.63
CA GLU A 227 17.20 -34.04 4.78
C GLU A 227 16.33 -34.12 3.53
N GLY A 228 16.65 -35.08 2.65
CA GLY A 228 16.04 -35.15 1.31
C GLY A 228 16.35 -33.91 0.47
N GLU A 229 15.33 -33.16 0.10
CA GLU A 229 15.44 -31.88 -0.65
C GLU A 229 15.60 -30.66 0.26
N ASP A 230 15.33 -30.82 1.57
CA ASP A 230 15.39 -29.72 2.52
C ASP A 230 16.81 -29.42 2.97
N VAL A 231 17.14 -28.12 2.99
CA VAL A 231 18.43 -27.61 3.47
C VAL A 231 18.20 -26.81 4.75
N ILE A 232 18.53 -27.38 5.89
CA ILE A 232 18.30 -26.81 7.21
C ILE A 232 19.61 -26.17 7.70
N PRO A 233 19.68 -24.82 7.91
CA PRO A 233 20.86 -24.17 8.42
C PRO A 233 21.08 -24.51 9.91
N VAL A 234 22.29 -24.92 10.26
CA VAL A 234 22.71 -25.10 11.65
C VAL A 234 23.36 -23.83 12.15
N VAL A 235 22.68 -23.11 13.04
CA VAL A 235 23.11 -21.81 13.54
C VAL A 235 23.61 -21.92 14.98
N LEU A 236 24.85 -21.49 15.21
CA LEU A 236 25.39 -21.28 16.54
C LEU A 236 24.99 -19.91 17.04
N ARG A 237 24.26 -19.85 18.14
CA ARG A 237 23.78 -18.61 18.76
C ARG A 237 24.12 -18.57 20.23
N SER A 238 24.55 -17.39 20.72
CA SER A 238 24.78 -17.21 22.15
C SER A 238 23.44 -17.30 22.91
N LYS A 239 23.45 -17.99 24.06
CA LYS A 239 22.27 -18.05 24.96
C LYS A 239 21.84 -16.66 25.45
N THR A 240 22.79 -15.71 25.50
CA THR A 240 22.52 -14.31 25.90
C THR A 240 21.95 -13.45 24.77
N ALA A 241 21.97 -13.91 23.53
CA ALA A 241 21.41 -13.21 22.36
C ALA A 241 19.88 -13.02 22.44
N THR A 242 19.18 -13.81 23.25
CA THR A 242 17.75 -13.68 23.52
C THR A 242 17.39 -12.61 24.54
N LEU A 243 18.36 -12.02 25.21
CA LEU A 243 18.16 -10.98 26.22
C LEU A 243 18.35 -9.62 25.57
N ASN A 244 17.27 -8.89 25.32
CA ASN A 244 17.20 -7.57 24.68
C ASN A 244 17.80 -6.45 25.57
N ASP A 245 18.99 -6.64 26.11
CA ASP A 245 19.66 -5.68 26.97
C ASP A 245 20.82 -5.01 26.23
N ILE A 246 20.64 -3.73 25.89
CA ILE A 246 21.63 -2.90 25.19
C ILE A 246 22.96 -2.84 25.96
N ASN A 247 22.92 -2.89 27.30
CA ASN A 247 24.11 -2.83 28.12
C ASN A 247 25.03 -4.05 27.92
N LYS A 248 24.48 -5.19 27.52
CA LYS A 248 25.24 -6.41 27.23
C LYS A 248 26.02 -6.32 25.93
N VAL A 249 25.60 -5.50 24.97
CA VAL A 249 26.35 -5.28 23.72
C VAL A 249 27.72 -4.66 24.03
N SER A 250 27.76 -3.73 24.96
CA SER A 250 29.02 -3.07 25.35
C SER A 250 30.04 -4.01 26.02
N SER A 251 29.56 -5.07 26.66
CA SER A 251 30.41 -6.08 27.33
C SER A 251 30.69 -7.30 26.44
N LEU A 252 30.21 -7.32 25.20
CA LEU A 252 30.44 -8.40 24.26
C LEU A 252 31.95 -8.53 23.99
N SER A 253 32.44 -9.76 24.04
CA SER A 253 33.85 -10.05 23.75
C SER A 253 34.07 -10.18 22.24
N VAL A 254 35.01 -9.45 21.71
CA VAL A 254 35.52 -9.57 20.34
C VAL A 254 36.72 -10.51 20.35
N TYR A 255 36.67 -11.55 19.54
CA TYR A 255 37.72 -12.55 19.43
C TYR A 255 38.59 -12.27 18.21
N ASN A 256 39.91 -12.17 18.43
CA ASN A 256 40.86 -12.18 17.34
C ASN A 256 40.96 -13.60 16.77
N GLN A 257 40.63 -13.78 15.48
CA GLN A 257 40.67 -15.10 14.86
C GLN A 257 42.05 -15.68 14.69
N SER A 258 43.09 -14.85 14.64
CA SER A 258 44.47 -15.29 14.46
C SER A 258 45.15 -15.67 15.78
N SER A 259 44.88 -14.92 16.86
CA SER A 259 45.55 -15.12 18.16
C SER A 259 44.70 -15.82 19.20
N GLY A 260 43.36 -15.90 19.00
CA GLY A 260 42.40 -16.40 19.95
C GLY A 260 42.16 -15.50 21.18
N GLN A 261 42.79 -14.31 21.23
CA GLN A 261 42.58 -13.38 22.32
C GLN A 261 41.23 -12.72 22.27
N ALA A 262 40.63 -12.52 23.44
CA ALA A 262 39.32 -11.86 23.58
C ALA A 262 39.50 -10.47 24.18
N VAL A 263 38.87 -9.45 23.57
CA VAL A 263 38.91 -8.06 24.04
C VAL A 263 37.46 -7.55 24.12
N PRO A 264 37.03 -6.90 25.21
CA PRO A 264 35.70 -6.28 25.27
C PRO A 264 35.49 -5.24 24.17
N LEU A 265 34.30 -5.26 23.52
CA LEU A 265 33.98 -4.35 22.41
C LEU A 265 34.21 -2.87 22.76
N ARG A 266 33.86 -2.45 23.98
CA ARG A 266 34.08 -1.07 24.48
C ARG A 266 35.53 -0.60 24.48
N GLN A 267 36.53 -1.51 24.44
CA GLN A 267 37.94 -1.13 24.36
C GLN A 267 38.35 -0.75 22.94
N VAL A 268 37.67 -1.24 21.92
CA VAL A 268 38.03 -1.07 20.50
C VAL A 268 36.99 -0.26 19.69
N ALA A 269 35.83 -0.01 20.27
CA ALA A 269 34.76 0.73 19.60
C ALA A 269 33.90 1.54 20.58
N ASP A 270 33.31 2.60 20.08
CA ASP A 270 32.29 3.40 20.77
C ASP A 270 30.90 3.04 20.25
N ILE A 271 29.96 2.89 21.17
CA ILE A 271 28.58 2.46 20.84
C ILE A 271 27.65 3.64 21.03
N HIS A 272 26.96 4.00 19.95
CA HIS A 272 26.01 5.10 19.95
C HIS A 272 24.60 4.58 19.61
N LEU A 273 23.61 5.03 20.37
CA LEU A 273 22.22 4.83 20.05
C LEU A 273 21.75 6.00 19.18
N VAL A 274 21.43 5.74 17.93
CA VAL A 274 20.96 6.75 16.98
C VAL A 274 19.57 6.40 16.49
N TRP A 275 18.80 7.44 16.14
CA TRP A 275 17.53 7.25 15.45
C TRP A 275 17.80 7.27 13.95
N ASP A 276 17.42 6.20 13.27
CA ASP A 276 17.61 6.06 11.83
C ASP A 276 16.34 5.57 11.17
N ILE A 277 16.30 5.69 9.86
CA ILE A 277 15.17 5.26 9.03
C ILE A 277 15.28 3.75 8.85
N ALA A 278 14.16 3.06 9.01
CA ALA A 278 14.10 1.61 8.89
C ALA A 278 14.27 1.12 7.45
N LYS A 279 13.60 1.79 6.51
CA LYS A 279 13.53 1.40 5.09
C LYS A 279 13.78 2.62 4.21
N VAL A 280 14.56 2.47 3.15
CA VAL A 280 14.80 3.51 2.16
C VAL A 280 14.33 2.99 0.81
N TYR A 281 13.23 3.52 0.30
CA TYR A 281 12.76 3.21 -1.05
C TYR A 281 13.44 4.09 -2.09
N ARG A 282 13.65 3.52 -3.26
CA ARG A 282 14.17 4.24 -4.44
C ARG A 282 13.31 3.91 -5.65
N ARG A 283 12.99 4.93 -6.41
CA ARG A 283 12.36 4.80 -7.72
C ARG A 283 13.33 5.38 -8.75
N ASP A 284 13.63 4.63 -9.79
CA ASP A 284 14.62 5.00 -10.82
C ASP A 284 15.99 5.42 -10.24
N GLY A 285 16.40 4.76 -9.15
CA GLY A 285 17.66 5.03 -8.46
C GLY A 285 17.63 6.22 -7.51
N ILE A 286 16.59 7.07 -7.54
CA ILE A 286 16.42 8.25 -6.67
C ILE A 286 15.63 7.86 -5.42
N ARG A 287 16.00 8.44 -4.25
CA ARG A 287 15.23 8.25 -3.02
C ARG A 287 13.82 8.79 -3.20
N SER A 288 12.84 7.97 -2.85
CA SER A 288 11.43 8.31 -2.99
C SER A 288 10.67 7.93 -1.72
N VAL A 289 9.82 8.84 -1.26
CA VAL A 289 8.93 8.64 -0.11
C VAL A 289 7.51 8.84 -0.59
N ALA A 290 6.65 7.88 -0.33
CA ALA A 290 5.22 8.00 -0.58
C ALA A 290 4.49 8.33 0.73
N VAL A 291 3.85 9.49 0.77
CA VAL A 291 2.94 9.88 1.87
C VAL A 291 1.53 9.55 1.45
N GLY A 292 0.91 8.63 2.17
CA GLY A 292 -0.41 8.12 1.85
C GLY A 292 -1.45 8.43 2.92
N ALA A 293 -2.72 8.46 2.52
CA ALA A 293 -3.85 8.60 3.41
C ALA A 293 -5.00 7.70 2.98
N GLN A 294 -5.72 7.18 3.95
CA GLN A 294 -6.99 6.48 3.77
C GLN A 294 -8.14 7.48 3.71
N LEU A 295 -9.26 7.08 3.11
CA LEU A 295 -10.46 7.91 3.00
C LEU A 295 -11.48 7.55 4.08
N ASP A 296 -12.18 8.56 4.58
CA ASP A 296 -13.39 8.34 5.35
C ASP A 296 -14.52 7.80 4.46
N PRO A 297 -15.50 7.08 5.03
CA PRO A 297 -16.64 6.57 4.27
C PRO A 297 -17.35 7.66 3.48
N GLY A 298 -17.60 7.42 2.19
CA GLY A 298 -18.29 8.37 1.31
C GLY A 298 -17.42 9.47 0.71
N ILE A 299 -16.15 9.60 1.09
CA ILE A 299 -15.20 10.55 0.50
C ILE A 299 -14.49 9.90 -0.71
N ARG A 300 -14.22 10.69 -1.74
CA ARG A 300 -13.54 10.22 -2.96
C ARG A 300 -12.13 10.79 -3.05
N ALA A 301 -11.19 9.96 -3.50
CA ALA A 301 -9.79 10.39 -3.70
C ALA A 301 -9.69 11.57 -4.69
N ALA A 302 -10.47 11.53 -5.77
CA ALA A 302 -10.47 12.60 -6.78
C ALA A 302 -10.81 13.98 -6.19
N ASP A 303 -11.79 14.04 -5.26
CA ASP A 303 -12.18 15.31 -4.62
C ASP A 303 -11.08 15.82 -3.70
N ARG A 304 -10.42 14.93 -2.96
CA ARG A 304 -9.30 15.30 -2.07
C ARG A 304 -8.08 15.74 -2.88
N ASN A 305 -7.76 15.01 -3.94
CA ASN A 305 -6.66 15.38 -4.84
C ASN A 305 -6.89 16.71 -5.53
N ALA A 306 -8.14 17.03 -5.92
CA ALA A 306 -8.48 18.35 -6.50
C ALA A 306 -8.23 19.50 -5.52
N VAL A 307 -8.46 19.30 -4.23
CA VAL A 307 -8.15 20.30 -3.18
C VAL A 307 -6.65 20.36 -2.89
N LEU A 308 -5.95 19.23 -2.95
CA LEU A 308 -4.53 19.11 -2.64
C LEU A 308 -3.63 19.71 -3.76
N MET A 309 -4.01 19.52 -5.02
CA MET A 309 -3.19 19.90 -6.19
C MET A 309 -2.75 21.37 -6.21
N PRO A 310 -3.60 22.39 -5.95
CA PRO A 310 -3.16 23.79 -5.94
C PRO A 310 -2.03 24.02 -4.93
N TRP A 311 -2.15 23.48 -3.73
CA TRP A 311 -1.14 23.57 -2.69
C TRP A 311 0.16 22.85 -3.08
N LEU A 312 0.08 21.63 -3.65
CA LEU A 312 1.25 20.90 -4.13
C LEU A 312 2.00 21.67 -5.24
N ASN A 313 1.29 22.31 -6.15
CA ASN A 313 1.89 23.13 -7.22
C ASN A 313 2.64 24.32 -6.64
N GLU A 314 2.08 24.99 -5.63
CA GLU A 314 2.75 26.10 -4.93
C GLU A 314 3.99 25.60 -4.20
N GLN A 315 3.89 24.52 -3.44
CA GLN A 315 5.03 23.94 -2.70
C GLN A 315 6.12 23.41 -3.64
N SER A 316 5.75 22.80 -4.75
CA SER A 316 6.71 22.32 -5.75
C SER A 316 7.58 23.46 -6.30
N ALA A 317 7.02 24.65 -6.46
CA ALA A 317 7.79 25.82 -6.83
C ALA A 317 8.79 26.25 -5.74
N VAL A 318 8.43 26.12 -4.47
CA VAL A 318 9.28 26.41 -3.32
C VAL A 318 10.41 25.38 -3.18
N TRP A 319 10.10 24.09 -3.30
CA TRP A 319 11.09 23.01 -3.21
C TRP A 319 12.03 22.96 -4.42
N GLY A 320 11.60 23.53 -5.56
CA GLY A 320 12.40 23.65 -6.76
C GLY A 320 12.82 22.28 -7.34
N ARG A 321 14.10 22.19 -7.78
CA ARG A 321 14.63 20.96 -8.38
C ARG A 321 15.10 19.92 -7.35
N SER A 322 15.12 20.25 -6.07
CA SER A 322 15.60 19.33 -5.02
C SER A 322 14.60 18.24 -4.69
N VAL A 323 13.30 18.51 -4.88
CA VAL A 323 12.22 17.54 -4.62
C VAL A 323 11.25 17.53 -5.79
N THR A 324 11.04 16.36 -6.39
CA THR A 324 10.02 16.12 -7.41
C THR A 324 8.78 15.57 -6.74
N VAL A 325 7.60 16.07 -7.16
CA VAL A 325 6.30 15.69 -6.59
C VAL A 325 5.45 15.01 -7.65
N GLU A 326 4.88 13.87 -7.32
CA GLU A 326 3.96 13.12 -8.16
C GLU A 326 2.75 12.68 -7.34
N LEU A 327 1.56 12.68 -7.95
CA LEU A 327 0.40 12.02 -7.35
C LEU A 327 0.43 10.54 -7.66
N GLY A 328 0.37 9.72 -6.61
CA GLY A 328 0.23 8.28 -6.68
C GLY A 328 -1.21 7.82 -6.40
N GLY A 329 -1.31 6.60 -5.91
CA GLY A 329 -2.56 6.02 -5.43
C GLY A 329 -3.61 5.82 -6.52
N GLU A 330 -4.86 6.16 -6.23
CA GLU A 330 -5.96 6.01 -7.18
C GLU A 330 -5.79 6.88 -8.42
N SER A 331 -5.18 8.08 -8.28
CA SER A 331 -4.94 8.98 -9.41
C SER A 331 -3.96 8.41 -10.41
N GLU A 332 -2.86 7.80 -9.98
CA GLU A 332 -1.89 7.13 -10.85
C GLU A 332 -2.55 5.93 -11.54
N SER A 333 -3.18 5.04 -10.77
CA SER A 333 -3.83 3.84 -11.31
C SER A 333 -4.92 4.16 -12.33
N SER A 334 -5.73 5.19 -12.05
CA SER A 334 -6.77 5.67 -12.96
C SER A 334 -6.18 6.33 -14.20
N GLY A 335 -5.13 7.13 -14.02
CA GLY A 335 -4.41 7.78 -15.11
C GLY A 335 -3.81 6.77 -16.09
N ASP A 336 -3.09 5.79 -15.58
CA ASP A 336 -2.45 4.72 -16.36
C ASP A 336 -3.47 3.89 -17.13
N ALA A 337 -4.58 3.51 -16.47
CA ALA A 337 -5.65 2.75 -17.12
C ALA A 337 -6.31 3.56 -18.26
N ASN A 338 -6.60 4.84 -18.00
CA ASN A 338 -7.19 5.71 -19.02
C ASN A 338 -6.22 5.99 -20.17
N ALA A 339 -4.93 6.17 -19.89
CA ALA A 339 -3.89 6.35 -20.90
C ALA A 339 -3.77 5.11 -21.80
N ALA A 340 -3.73 3.91 -21.20
CA ALA A 340 -3.66 2.65 -21.93
C ALA A 340 -4.86 2.44 -22.88
N ILE A 341 -6.09 2.80 -22.44
CA ILE A 341 -7.27 2.74 -23.29
C ILE A 341 -7.18 3.77 -24.40
N THR A 342 -6.87 5.03 -24.06
CA THR A 342 -6.84 6.13 -25.03
C THR A 342 -5.80 5.88 -26.13
N GLU A 343 -4.67 5.27 -25.80
CA GLU A 343 -3.64 4.89 -26.78
C GLU A 343 -4.13 3.84 -27.79
N LYS A 344 -4.91 2.87 -27.36
CA LYS A 344 -5.36 1.75 -28.19
C LYS A 344 -6.69 2.01 -28.92
N LEU A 345 -7.50 2.94 -28.41
CA LEU A 345 -8.84 3.24 -28.93
C LEU A 345 -8.84 3.69 -30.39
N PRO A 346 -7.91 4.55 -30.89
CA PRO A 346 -7.86 4.93 -32.31
C PRO A 346 -7.57 3.74 -33.25
N ILE A 347 -6.69 2.81 -32.82
CA ILE A 347 -6.38 1.59 -33.58
C ILE A 347 -7.62 0.71 -33.68
N ALA A 348 -8.31 0.51 -32.55
CA ALA A 348 -9.56 -0.27 -32.52
C ALA A 348 -10.65 0.38 -33.39
N ALA A 349 -10.83 1.71 -33.32
CA ALA A 349 -11.78 2.43 -34.12
C ALA A 349 -11.48 2.32 -35.62
N PHE A 350 -10.19 2.38 -36.01
CA PHE A 350 -9.78 2.19 -37.40
C PHE A 350 -10.10 0.77 -37.90
N LEU A 351 -9.79 -0.25 -37.12
CA LEU A 351 -10.09 -1.65 -37.47
C LEU A 351 -11.61 -1.88 -37.58
N ILE A 352 -12.40 -1.33 -36.69
CA ILE A 352 -13.87 -1.38 -36.73
C ILE A 352 -14.38 -0.71 -38.01
N LEU A 353 -13.89 0.47 -38.33
CA LEU A 353 -14.26 1.18 -39.58
C LEU A 353 -13.89 0.35 -40.80
N LEU A 354 -12.72 -0.23 -40.86
CA LEU A 354 -12.27 -1.09 -41.96
C LEU A 354 -13.18 -2.31 -42.15
N LEU A 355 -13.51 -2.99 -41.03
CA LEU A 355 -14.44 -4.11 -41.06
C LEU A 355 -15.83 -3.71 -41.53
N LEU A 356 -16.37 -2.58 -41.05
CA LEU A 356 -17.66 -2.07 -41.47
C LEU A 356 -17.69 -1.69 -42.97
N VAL A 357 -16.61 -1.03 -43.45
CA VAL A 357 -16.50 -0.68 -44.85
C VAL A 357 -16.43 -1.94 -45.75
N SER A 358 -15.68 -2.96 -45.28
CA SER A 358 -15.61 -4.25 -45.97
C SER A 358 -16.96 -4.96 -46.00
N GLN A 359 -17.70 -4.94 -44.88
CA GLN A 359 -19.01 -5.60 -44.78
C GLN A 359 -20.12 -4.90 -45.61
N PHE A 360 -20.16 -3.57 -45.52
CA PHE A 360 -21.23 -2.80 -46.22
C PHE A 360 -20.84 -2.35 -47.63
N ASN A 361 -19.60 -2.57 -48.04
CA ASN A 361 -18.99 -2.07 -49.27
C ASN A 361 -19.34 -0.59 -49.56
N SER A 362 -19.38 0.22 -48.50
CA SER A 362 -19.77 1.62 -48.57
C SER A 362 -19.32 2.42 -47.36
N ILE A 363 -18.46 3.40 -47.53
CA ILE A 363 -17.99 4.30 -46.46
C ILE A 363 -19.18 5.07 -45.85
N ARG A 364 -20.14 5.52 -46.68
CA ARG A 364 -21.31 6.28 -46.22
C ARG A 364 -22.19 5.47 -45.25
N LYS A 365 -22.45 4.20 -45.54
CA LYS A 365 -23.25 3.32 -44.68
C LYS A 365 -22.51 3.03 -43.39
N SER A 366 -21.21 2.75 -43.44
CA SER A 366 -20.39 2.52 -42.26
C SER A 366 -20.36 3.73 -41.32
N PHE A 367 -20.29 4.94 -41.87
CA PHE A 367 -20.35 6.16 -41.08
C PHE A 367 -21.72 6.37 -40.39
N VAL A 368 -22.84 6.01 -41.04
CA VAL A 368 -24.16 6.06 -40.41
C VAL A 368 -24.24 5.13 -39.20
N VAL A 369 -23.69 3.92 -39.31
CA VAL A 369 -23.60 2.99 -38.17
C VAL A 369 -22.73 3.56 -37.05
N LEU A 370 -21.57 4.11 -37.37
CA LEU A 370 -20.70 4.68 -36.34
C LEU A 370 -21.31 5.87 -35.58
N ILE A 371 -22.14 6.69 -36.26
CA ILE A 371 -22.85 7.81 -35.62
C ILE A 371 -23.90 7.35 -34.60
N THR A 372 -24.35 6.10 -34.66
CA THR A 372 -25.30 5.56 -33.67
C THR A 372 -24.65 5.23 -32.34
N ILE A 373 -23.33 4.98 -32.31
CA ILE A 373 -22.60 4.65 -31.07
C ILE A 373 -22.73 5.74 -29.99
N PRO A 374 -22.46 7.04 -30.27
CA PRO A 374 -22.68 8.09 -29.30
C PRO A 374 -24.08 8.17 -28.71
N LEU A 375 -25.09 7.76 -29.45
CA LEU A 375 -26.47 7.78 -28.97
C LEU A 375 -26.71 6.76 -27.82
N GLY A 376 -25.92 5.69 -27.77
CA GLY A 376 -25.90 4.77 -26.65
C GLY A 376 -25.54 5.43 -25.32
N LEU A 377 -24.71 6.50 -25.33
CA LEU A 377 -24.37 7.27 -24.14
C LEU A 377 -25.58 7.92 -23.46
N ILE A 378 -26.63 8.21 -24.19
CA ILE A 378 -27.91 8.73 -23.64
C ILE A 378 -28.42 7.76 -22.55
N GLY A 379 -28.52 6.47 -22.93
CA GLY A 379 -28.99 5.43 -22.01
C GLY A 379 -28.02 5.21 -20.83
N VAL A 380 -26.72 5.24 -21.10
CA VAL A 380 -25.69 5.08 -20.05
C VAL A 380 -25.78 6.23 -19.03
N ILE A 381 -25.78 7.49 -19.48
CA ILE A 381 -25.82 8.65 -18.58
C ILE A 381 -27.15 8.67 -17.80
N ALA A 382 -28.27 8.44 -18.46
CA ALA A 382 -29.58 8.35 -17.81
C ALA A 382 -29.62 7.22 -16.76
N GLY A 383 -29.10 6.03 -17.11
CA GLY A 383 -29.03 4.89 -16.20
C GLY A 383 -28.17 5.17 -14.97
N LEU A 384 -27.00 5.82 -15.15
CA LEU A 384 -26.11 6.19 -14.04
C LEU A 384 -26.74 7.23 -13.12
N LEU A 385 -27.44 8.23 -13.65
CA LEU A 385 -28.11 9.26 -12.87
C LEU A 385 -29.32 8.71 -12.11
N ILE A 386 -30.16 7.91 -12.76
CA ILE A 386 -31.35 7.30 -12.14
C ILE A 386 -30.94 6.24 -11.09
N GLY A 387 -29.96 5.41 -11.44
CA GLY A 387 -29.43 4.36 -10.57
C GLY A 387 -28.47 4.86 -9.48
N GLN A 388 -28.22 6.19 -9.41
CA GLN A 388 -27.25 6.80 -8.49
C GLN A 388 -25.90 6.08 -8.48
N SER A 389 -25.47 5.62 -9.67
CA SER A 389 -24.27 4.84 -9.85
C SER A 389 -23.10 5.70 -10.32
N PHE A 390 -21.90 5.12 -10.34
CA PHE A 390 -20.65 5.83 -10.62
C PHE A 390 -20.21 5.64 -12.07
N PHE A 391 -19.59 6.66 -12.65
CA PHE A 391 -18.82 6.51 -13.86
C PHE A 391 -17.37 6.14 -13.49
N GLY A 392 -16.97 4.93 -13.81
CA GLY A 392 -15.65 4.39 -13.50
C GLY A 392 -15.12 3.49 -14.61
N PHE A 393 -14.03 2.79 -14.34
CA PHE A 393 -13.39 1.88 -15.29
C PHE A 393 -14.36 0.80 -15.82
N MET A 394 -15.15 0.18 -14.94
CA MET A 394 -16.14 -0.82 -15.33
C MET A 394 -17.25 -0.25 -16.22
N THR A 395 -17.68 0.97 -15.94
CA THR A 395 -18.68 1.67 -16.78
C THR A 395 -18.09 1.98 -18.16
N LEU A 396 -16.82 2.38 -18.23
CA LEU A 396 -16.13 2.63 -19.49
C LEU A 396 -16.04 1.35 -20.35
N LEU A 397 -15.69 0.22 -19.75
CA LEU A 397 -15.73 -1.09 -20.44
C LEU A 397 -17.13 -1.44 -20.90
N GLY A 398 -18.16 -1.17 -20.08
CA GLY A 398 -19.57 -1.34 -20.46
C GLY A 398 -19.96 -0.49 -21.67
N VAL A 399 -19.50 0.76 -21.74
CA VAL A 399 -19.74 1.65 -22.90
C VAL A 399 -19.07 1.11 -24.17
N ILE A 400 -17.83 0.62 -24.07
CA ILE A 400 -17.12 0.01 -25.20
C ILE A 400 -17.84 -1.27 -25.66
N SER A 401 -18.29 -2.10 -24.74
CA SER A 401 -19.09 -3.29 -25.04
C SER A 401 -20.42 -2.94 -25.70
N LEU A 402 -21.12 -1.91 -25.18
CA LEU A 402 -22.37 -1.42 -25.76
C LEU A 402 -22.17 -0.92 -27.20
N ALA A 403 -21.05 -0.21 -27.45
CA ALA A 403 -20.71 0.22 -28.82
C ALA A 403 -20.57 -0.97 -29.75
N GLY A 404 -19.93 -2.06 -29.31
CA GLY A 404 -19.86 -3.32 -30.09
C GLY A 404 -21.24 -3.95 -30.38
N ILE A 405 -22.14 -3.95 -29.40
CA ILE A 405 -23.52 -4.46 -29.57
C ILE A 405 -24.31 -3.61 -30.57
N VAL A 406 -24.22 -2.28 -30.45
CA VAL A 406 -24.90 -1.33 -31.36
C VAL A 406 -24.41 -1.48 -32.80
N ILE A 407 -23.13 -1.77 -33.01
CA ILE A 407 -22.57 -2.00 -34.35
C ILE A 407 -23.07 -3.31 -34.96
N ASN A 408 -23.27 -4.32 -34.13
CA ASN A 408 -23.64 -5.68 -34.60
C ASN A 408 -25.16 -5.86 -34.87
N ASN A 409 -25.99 -4.97 -34.33
CA ASN A 409 -27.44 -4.96 -34.59
C ASN A 409 -27.82 -4.09 -35.80
#